data_238b47eab2487666d46f66aa3371e9bf
#
_entry.id   238b47eab2487666d46f66aa3371e9bf
#
_cell.length_a   1.000
_cell.length_b   1.000
_cell.length_c   1.000
_cell.angle_alpha   90.00
_cell.angle_beta   90.00
_cell.angle_gamma   90.00
#
_symmetry.space_group_name_H-M   'P 1'
#
loop_
_entity.id
_entity.type
_entity.pdbx_description
1 polymer ?
#
loop_
_entity_poly.entity_id
_entity_poly.type
_entity_poly.pdbx_seq_one_letter_code
_entity_poly.pdbx_strand_id
1 'polypeptide(L)'
;CWRCWSCLIQFFLYLLHLKIDLLTRCTKYDQEAINVSLKRDGGKFTVVEGQTGYVLDVEKSIDAVYDYLTEEWNHEACSIPLEIVVDEPKGSAEELAQVTDVLGSFTTSYKTSGSSRSANVANGCSLINGTTLYPGEEFSTYKTVSPFSVANGYYMAGSYVSGKVVDSLGGGICQVSTTLYNAVLLAELEVTERYNHSMIVGYVDPSADAAIAESSGKDFKFVNNTDAPIYIEGYTHDK
;
A
#
# COMPACT_ATOMS: atom_id res chain seq x y z
N CYS A 1 -33.62 -19.08 34.56
CA CYS A 1 -32.83 -18.03 33.90
C CYS A 1 -31.48 -18.47 33.35
N TRP A 2 -30.93 -19.60 33.78
CA TRP A 2 -29.61 -20.11 33.23
C TRP A 2 -29.71 -20.59 31.77
N ARG A 3 -30.86 -21.08 31.31
CA ARG A 3 -31.11 -21.51 29.92
C ARG A 3 -31.07 -20.34 28.91
N CYS A 4 -31.47 -19.15 29.32
CA CYS A 4 -31.48 -17.96 28.43
C CYS A 4 -30.09 -17.45 28.12
N TRP A 5 -29.14 -17.49 29.06
CA TRP A 5 -27.75 -17.06 28.86
C TRP A 5 -26.97 -18.03 27.95
N SER A 6 -27.23 -19.34 28.08
CA SER A 6 -26.59 -20.34 27.20
C SER A 6 -27.04 -20.17 25.74
N CYS A 7 -28.30 -19.90 25.48
CA CYS A 7 -28.81 -19.63 24.12
C CYS A 7 -28.25 -18.33 23.54
N LEU A 8 -28.15 -17.27 24.34
CA LEU A 8 -27.53 -16.00 23.89
C LEU A 8 -26.07 -16.14 23.53
N ILE A 9 -25.30 -16.84 24.38
CA ILE A 9 -23.88 -17.09 24.11
C ILE A 9 -23.70 -17.93 22.83
N GLN A 10 -24.52 -18.96 22.67
CA GLN A 10 -24.47 -19.83 21.49
C GLN A 10 -24.87 -19.10 20.22
N PHE A 11 -25.78 -18.16 20.28
CA PHE A 11 -26.22 -17.29 19.22
C PHE A 11 -25.08 -16.29 18.83
N PHE A 12 -24.47 -15.65 19.81
CA PHE A 12 -23.32 -14.76 19.57
C PHE A 12 -22.13 -15.48 18.93
N LEU A 13 -21.85 -16.71 19.39
CA LEU A 13 -20.79 -17.54 18.79
C LEU A 13 -21.11 -17.92 17.35
N TYR A 14 -22.35 -18.17 17.02
CA TYR A 14 -22.79 -18.49 15.66
C TYR A 14 -22.62 -17.29 14.72
N LEU A 15 -23.07 -16.10 15.11
CA LEU A 15 -22.90 -14.88 14.32
C LEU A 15 -21.41 -14.53 14.14
N LEU A 16 -20.60 -14.74 15.18
CA LEU A 16 -19.15 -14.51 15.09
C LEU A 16 -18.50 -15.48 14.09
N HIS A 17 -18.89 -16.76 14.09
CA HIS A 17 -18.39 -17.74 13.12
C HIS A 17 -18.82 -17.40 11.70
N LEU A 18 -20.06 -17.00 11.49
CA LEU A 18 -20.55 -16.56 10.19
C LEU A 18 -19.78 -15.34 9.69
N LYS A 19 -19.55 -14.36 10.55
CA LYS A 19 -18.73 -13.18 10.21
C LYS A 19 -17.31 -13.56 9.80
N ILE A 20 -16.67 -14.47 10.54
CA ILE A 20 -15.32 -14.97 10.21
C ILE A 20 -15.35 -15.71 8.87
N ASP A 21 -16.33 -16.57 8.62
CA ASP A 21 -16.42 -17.30 7.34
C ASP A 21 -16.64 -16.33 6.15
N LEU A 22 -17.52 -15.34 6.27
CA LEU A 22 -17.72 -14.33 5.24
C LEU A 22 -16.44 -13.54 4.98
N LEU A 23 -15.77 -13.04 6.04
CA LEU A 23 -14.51 -12.31 5.93
C LEU A 23 -13.38 -13.15 5.33
N THR A 24 -13.30 -14.44 5.64
CA THR A 24 -12.16 -15.26 5.19
C THR A 24 -12.38 -15.94 3.84
N ARG A 25 -13.63 -16.22 3.47
CA ARG A 25 -13.95 -16.99 2.26
C ARG A 25 -14.56 -16.18 1.15
N CYS A 26 -15.31 -15.13 1.46
CA CYS A 26 -16.07 -14.37 0.48
C CYS A 26 -15.35 -13.08 0.07
N THR A 27 -14.71 -12.35 0.98
CA THR A 27 -13.98 -11.12 0.63
C THR A 27 -12.80 -11.34 -0.34
N LYS A 28 -12.33 -12.58 -0.49
CA LYS A 28 -11.34 -12.90 -1.54
C LYS A 28 -11.82 -12.67 -2.98
N TYR A 29 -13.12 -12.46 -3.15
CA TYR A 29 -13.73 -12.13 -4.45
C TYR A 29 -14.00 -10.63 -4.59
N ASP A 30 -13.72 -9.85 -3.54
CA ASP A 30 -13.84 -8.40 -3.59
C ASP A 30 -12.94 -7.83 -4.69
N GLN A 31 -13.49 -6.91 -5.42
CA GLN A 31 -12.80 -6.11 -6.41
C GLN A 31 -12.86 -4.66 -5.92
N GLU A 32 -11.80 -4.21 -5.27
CA GLU A 32 -11.70 -2.81 -4.85
C GLU A 32 -11.67 -1.88 -6.07
N ALA A 33 -12.21 -0.68 -5.93
CA ALA A 33 -12.15 0.32 -6.97
C ALA A 33 -10.69 0.68 -7.30
N ILE A 34 -10.44 0.88 -8.59
CA ILE A 34 -9.17 1.48 -9.03
C ILE A 34 -9.43 2.97 -9.22
N ASN A 35 -8.75 3.79 -8.43
CA ASN A 35 -8.92 5.25 -8.50
C ASN A 35 -8.43 5.80 -9.85
N VAL A 36 -9.03 6.91 -10.27
CA VAL A 36 -8.51 7.70 -11.39
C VAL A 36 -7.07 8.09 -11.07
N SER A 37 -6.17 8.03 -12.02
CA SER A 37 -4.74 8.25 -11.78
C SER A 37 -4.08 8.98 -12.95
N LEU A 38 -2.82 9.37 -12.76
CA LEU A 38 -2.00 9.97 -13.80
C LEU A 38 -0.96 9.00 -14.29
N LYS A 39 -0.71 9.04 -15.58
CA LYS A 39 0.48 8.48 -16.20
C LYS A 39 1.28 9.59 -16.85
N ARG A 40 2.58 9.64 -16.59
CA ARG A 40 3.48 10.59 -17.24
C ARG A 40 4.26 9.91 -18.35
N ASP A 41 4.23 10.47 -19.54
CA ASP A 41 5.00 10.00 -20.69
C ASP A 41 5.54 11.21 -21.46
N GLY A 42 6.83 11.22 -21.74
CA GLY A 42 7.50 12.32 -22.45
C GLY A 42 7.29 13.71 -21.82
N GLY A 43 7.10 13.77 -20.49
CA GLY A 43 6.88 15.02 -19.76
C GLY A 43 5.41 15.50 -19.74
N LYS A 44 4.49 14.76 -20.36
CA LYS A 44 3.06 15.06 -20.37
C LYS A 44 2.29 14.09 -19.50
N PHE A 45 1.33 14.61 -18.74
CA PHE A 45 0.38 13.79 -18.01
C PHE A 45 -0.78 13.37 -18.91
N THR A 46 -1.21 12.12 -18.74
CA THR A 46 -2.46 11.58 -19.28
C THR A 46 -3.26 10.99 -18.13
N VAL A 47 -4.56 11.27 -18.11
CA VAL A 47 -5.48 10.69 -17.12
C VAL A 47 -5.72 9.23 -17.47
N VAL A 48 -5.64 8.37 -16.46
CA VAL A 48 -6.02 6.96 -16.52
C VAL A 48 -7.34 6.83 -15.77
N GLU A 49 -8.39 6.43 -16.48
CA GLU A 49 -9.73 6.27 -15.90
C GLU A 49 -9.72 5.23 -14.79
N GLY A 50 -10.52 5.52 -13.75
CA GLY A 50 -10.76 4.59 -12.65
C GLY A 50 -11.67 3.44 -13.07
N GLN A 51 -11.74 2.44 -12.23
CA GLN A 51 -12.66 1.31 -12.39
C GLN A 51 -13.48 1.12 -11.12
N THR A 52 -14.79 1.04 -11.27
CA THR A 52 -15.71 0.72 -10.18
C THR A 52 -15.42 -0.67 -9.63
N GLY A 53 -15.35 -0.77 -8.32
CA GLY A 53 -15.20 -2.01 -7.59
C GLY A 53 -16.52 -2.54 -7.05
N TYR A 54 -16.48 -3.78 -6.56
CA TYR A 54 -17.60 -4.45 -5.91
C TYR A 54 -17.06 -5.23 -4.71
N VAL A 55 -17.49 -4.85 -3.53
CA VAL A 55 -17.02 -5.46 -2.28
C VAL A 55 -18.18 -6.03 -1.48
N LEU A 56 -17.92 -7.06 -0.70
CA LEU A 56 -18.93 -7.70 0.14
C LEU A 56 -19.37 -6.75 1.26
N ASP A 57 -20.69 -6.50 1.35
CA ASP A 57 -21.30 -5.91 2.55
C ASP A 57 -21.47 -7.03 3.59
N VAL A 58 -20.46 -7.18 4.45
CA VAL A 58 -20.42 -8.27 5.44
C VAL A 58 -21.59 -8.18 6.41
N GLU A 59 -21.94 -6.99 6.89
CA GLU A 59 -23.00 -6.82 7.87
C GLU A 59 -24.37 -7.13 7.26
N LYS A 60 -24.69 -6.58 6.09
CA LYS A 60 -25.96 -6.90 5.41
C LYS A 60 -26.03 -8.37 4.97
N SER A 61 -24.90 -8.94 4.58
CA SER A 61 -24.84 -10.37 4.23
C SER A 61 -25.08 -11.26 5.44
N ILE A 62 -24.62 -10.88 6.64
CA ILE A 62 -24.95 -11.59 7.89
C ILE A 62 -26.46 -11.53 8.16
N ASP A 63 -27.05 -10.35 8.04
CA ASP A 63 -28.49 -10.15 8.26
C ASP A 63 -29.31 -10.99 7.27
N ALA A 64 -28.97 -10.94 5.97
CA ALA A 64 -29.64 -11.72 4.94
C ALA A 64 -29.54 -13.24 5.19
N VAL A 65 -28.37 -13.75 5.57
CA VAL A 65 -28.20 -15.17 5.92
C VAL A 65 -28.98 -15.53 7.17
N TYR A 66 -28.96 -14.66 8.17
CA TYR A 66 -29.69 -14.89 9.42
C TYR A 66 -31.20 -14.95 9.18
N ASP A 67 -31.79 -13.99 8.49
CA ASP A 67 -33.21 -13.91 8.20
C ASP A 67 -33.65 -15.14 7.41
N TYR A 68 -32.93 -15.52 6.36
CA TYR A 68 -33.21 -16.72 5.59
C TYR A 68 -33.20 -17.99 6.46
N LEU A 69 -32.19 -18.17 7.32
CA LEU A 69 -32.05 -19.35 8.15
C LEU A 69 -33.12 -19.44 9.23
N THR A 70 -33.69 -18.33 9.70
CA THR A 70 -34.69 -18.28 10.76
C THR A 70 -36.11 -18.32 10.23
N GLU A 71 -36.38 -17.80 9.05
CA GLU A 71 -37.73 -17.60 8.52
C GLU A 71 -38.07 -18.54 7.36
N GLU A 72 -37.10 -18.92 6.52
CA GLU A 72 -37.39 -19.59 5.25
C GLU A 72 -36.75 -20.98 5.10
N TRP A 73 -35.69 -21.29 5.86
CA TRP A 73 -34.86 -22.47 5.61
C TRP A 73 -35.60 -23.78 5.96
N ASN A 74 -35.72 -24.66 4.96
CA ASN A 74 -36.34 -25.98 5.06
C ASN A 74 -35.38 -27.11 5.47
N HIS A 75 -34.15 -26.79 5.94
CA HIS A 75 -33.08 -27.72 6.32
C HIS A 75 -32.43 -28.48 5.14
N GLU A 76 -32.65 -28.04 3.90
CA GLU A 76 -31.97 -28.57 2.72
C GLU A 76 -30.84 -27.68 2.28
N ALA A 77 -29.96 -28.21 1.40
CA ALA A 77 -28.91 -27.42 0.80
C ALA A 77 -29.49 -26.28 -0.06
N CYS A 78 -29.02 -25.08 0.18
CA CYS A 78 -29.51 -23.87 -0.50
C CYS A 78 -28.37 -22.94 -0.91
N SER A 79 -28.70 -21.94 -1.71
CA SER A 79 -27.81 -20.83 -2.05
C SER A 79 -28.44 -19.53 -1.59
N ILE A 80 -27.72 -18.78 -0.79
CA ILE A 80 -28.16 -17.47 -0.28
C ILE A 80 -27.35 -16.40 -1.01
N PRO A 81 -28.00 -15.46 -1.72
CA PRO A 81 -27.29 -14.33 -2.32
C PRO A 81 -26.70 -13.46 -1.20
N LEU A 82 -25.45 -13.04 -1.37
CA LEU A 82 -24.80 -12.10 -0.45
C LEU A 82 -24.94 -10.68 -1.00
N GLU A 83 -24.99 -9.74 -0.07
CA GLU A 83 -25.08 -8.31 -0.40
C GLU A 83 -23.71 -7.75 -0.77
N ILE A 84 -23.68 -6.95 -1.82
CA ILE A 84 -22.48 -6.26 -2.28
C ILE A 84 -22.68 -4.75 -2.24
N VAL A 85 -21.59 -4.03 -2.00
CA VAL A 85 -21.51 -2.57 -2.10
C VAL A 85 -20.70 -2.22 -3.34
N VAL A 86 -21.16 -1.24 -4.07
CA VAL A 86 -20.39 -0.61 -5.16
C VAL A 86 -19.33 0.26 -4.52
N ASP A 87 -18.07 -0.01 -4.85
CA ASP A 87 -16.91 0.79 -4.45
C ASP A 87 -16.58 1.72 -5.62
N GLU A 88 -16.85 3.00 -5.46
CA GLU A 88 -16.66 3.97 -6.54
C GLU A 88 -15.22 4.48 -6.56
N PRO A 89 -14.61 4.61 -7.75
CA PRO A 89 -13.27 5.17 -7.87
C PRO A 89 -13.23 6.63 -7.40
N LYS A 90 -12.18 6.98 -6.68
CA LYS A 90 -11.93 8.36 -6.29
C LYS A 90 -11.30 9.14 -7.43
N GLY A 91 -11.56 10.44 -7.45
CA GLY A 91 -10.92 11.41 -8.31
C GLY A 91 -11.61 11.64 -9.64
N SER A 92 -11.22 12.72 -10.26
CA SER A 92 -11.70 13.14 -11.58
C SER A 92 -10.55 13.71 -12.42
N ALA A 93 -10.76 13.85 -13.71
CA ALA A 93 -9.80 14.48 -14.60
C ALA A 93 -9.55 15.96 -14.21
N GLU A 94 -10.57 16.66 -13.70
CA GLU A 94 -10.49 18.04 -13.24
C GLU A 94 -9.61 18.18 -12.00
N GLU A 95 -9.72 17.26 -11.04
CA GLU A 95 -8.87 17.23 -9.85
C GLU A 95 -7.41 16.94 -10.22
N LEU A 96 -7.20 15.96 -11.10
CA LEU A 96 -5.85 15.58 -11.54
C LEU A 96 -5.18 16.66 -12.42
N ALA A 97 -5.95 17.53 -13.09
CA ALA A 97 -5.41 18.66 -13.82
C ALA A 97 -4.70 19.70 -12.92
N GLN A 98 -4.89 19.62 -11.59
CA GLN A 98 -4.20 20.48 -10.62
C GLN A 98 -2.74 20.02 -10.37
N VAL A 99 -2.36 18.83 -10.81
CA VAL A 99 -0.96 18.32 -10.68
C VAL A 99 -0.08 18.96 -11.75
N THR A 100 0.45 20.15 -11.46
CA THR A 100 1.21 20.99 -12.40
C THR A 100 2.62 21.32 -11.94
N ASP A 101 2.82 21.49 -10.64
CA ASP A 101 4.05 22.02 -10.07
C ASP A 101 4.85 20.92 -9.34
N VAL A 102 6.19 21.09 -9.32
CA VAL A 102 7.07 20.24 -8.53
C VAL A 102 7.10 20.76 -7.09
N LEU A 103 6.50 20.03 -6.16
CA LEU A 103 6.47 20.38 -4.75
C LEU A 103 7.81 20.11 -4.06
N GLY A 104 8.47 19.01 -4.41
CA GLY A 104 9.75 18.63 -3.85
C GLY A 104 10.49 17.65 -4.76
N SER A 105 11.81 17.76 -4.82
CA SER A 105 12.67 16.90 -5.64
C SER A 105 13.98 16.61 -4.92
N PHE A 106 14.42 15.36 -4.95
CA PHE A 106 15.70 14.97 -4.36
C PHE A 106 16.37 13.86 -5.18
N THR A 107 17.71 13.85 -5.16
CA THR A 107 18.50 12.88 -5.91
C THR A 107 19.65 12.34 -5.08
N THR A 108 19.89 11.05 -5.14
CA THR A 108 21.06 10.40 -4.55
C THR A 108 21.83 9.60 -5.59
N SER A 109 23.17 9.49 -5.42
CA SER A 109 24.02 8.74 -6.34
C SER A 109 24.31 7.34 -5.82
N TYR A 110 24.30 6.34 -6.70
CA TYR A 110 24.70 4.96 -6.42
C TYR A 110 25.79 4.44 -7.38
N LYS A 111 26.64 5.36 -7.89
CA LYS A 111 27.69 5.07 -8.88
C LYS A 111 28.62 3.92 -8.49
N THR A 112 28.91 3.75 -7.20
CA THR A 112 29.78 2.70 -6.67
C THR A 112 29.09 1.37 -6.49
N SER A 113 27.79 1.28 -6.77
CA SER A 113 27.01 0.06 -6.59
C SER A 113 27.24 -0.98 -7.67
N GLY A 114 27.36 -2.23 -7.27
CA GLY A 114 27.38 -3.38 -8.19
C GLY A 114 26.03 -3.54 -8.91
N SER A 115 26.00 -4.42 -9.92
CA SER A 115 24.84 -4.61 -10.81
C SER A 115 23.55 -4.98 -10.07
N SER A 116 23.62 -5.96 -9.14
CA SER A 116 22.46 -6.41 -8.36
C SER A 116 21.84 -5.28 -7.53
N ARG A 117 22.67 -4.52 -6.80
CA ARG A 117 22.19 -3.37 -6.03
C ARG A 117 21.61 -2.28 -6.92
N SER A 118 22.25 -2.01 -8.06
CA SER A 118 21.73 -1.03 -9.02
C SER A 118 20.37 -1.45 -9.59
N ALA A 119 20.21 -2.74 -9.89
CA ALA A 119 18.94 -3.29 -10.36
C ALA A 119 17.83 -3.17 -9.29
N ASN A 120 18.16 -3.44 -8.01
CA ASN A 120 17.21 -3.27 -6.91
C ASN A 120 16.76 -1.81 -6.75
N VAL A 121 17.69 -0.85 -6.84
CA VAL A 121 17.36 0.58 -6.79
C VAL A 121 16.44 0.97 -7.95
N ALA A 122 16.77 0.54 -9.17
CA ALA A 122 15.95 0.82 -10.34
C ALA A 122 14.56 0.19 -10.21
N ASN A 123 14.46 -1.05 -9.74
CA ASN A 123 13.20 -1.74 -9.51
C ASN A 123 12.35 -0.99 -8.47
N GLY A 124 12.91 -0.63 -7.32
CA GLY A 124 12.19 0.13 -6.30
C GLY A 124 11.71 1.49 -6.79
N CYS A 125 12.54 2.22 -7.56
CA CYS A 125 12.11 3.46 -8.20
C CYS A 125 10.93 3.24 -9.15
N SER A 126 10.96 2.18 -9.95
CA SER A 126 9.87 1.86 -10.89
C SER A 126 8.56 1.50 -10.18
N LEU A 127 8.64 0.87 -9.00
CA LEU A 127 7.47 0.49 -8.22
C LEU A 127 6.77 1.67 -7.55
N ILE A 128 7.52 2.69 -7.12
CA ILE A 128 6.93 3.92 -6.56
C ILE A 128 6.48 4.91 -7.62
N ASN A 129 7.06 4.82 -8.82
CA ASN A 129 6.77 5.74 -9.92
C ASN A 129 5.32 5.60 -10.40
N GLY A 130 4.66 6.73 -10.60
CA GLY A 130 3.29 6.74 -11.11
C GLY A 130 2.22 6.69 -10.03
N THR A 131 2.60 6.66 -8.74
CA THR A 131 1.63 6.70 -7.67
C THR A 131 0.95 8.06 -7.59
N THR A 132 -0.36 8.07 -7.64
CA THR A 132 -1.19 9.24 -7.37
C THR A 132 -1.78 9.10 -5.97
N LEU A 133 -1.63 10.13 -5.14
CA LEU A 133 -2.19 10.19 -3.78
C LEU A 133 -3.19 11.33 -3.70
N TYR A 134 -4.41 11.02 -3.32
CA TYR A 134 -5.45 12.00 -3.05
C TYR A 134 -5.28 12.63 -1.66
N PRO A 135 -5.91 13.80 -1.42
CA PRO A 135 -5.85 14.44 -0.10
C PRO A 135 -6.23 13.50 1.04
N GLY A 136 -5.40 13.47 2.07
CA GLY A 136 -5.57 12.61 3.24
C GLY A 136 -5.11 11.16 3.07
N GLU A 137 -4.67 10.73 1.89
CA GLU A 137 -4.15 9.37 1.68
C GLU A 137 -2.73 9.23 2.18
N GLU A 138 -2.45 8.09 2.84
CA GLU A 138 -1.12 7.72 3.31
C GLU A 138 -0.40 6.83 2.30
N PHE A 139 0.85 7.18 2.00
CA PHE A 139 1.76 6.33 1.24
C PHE A 139 2.65 5.53 2.18
N SER A 140 2.74 4.23 1.94
CA SER A 140 3.68 3.31 2.59
C SER A 140 4.73 2.87 1.58
N THR A 141 5.97 3.22 1.83
CA THR A 141 7.07 2.82 0.95
C THR A 141 7.27 1.31 0.98
N TYR A 142 7.28 0.71 2.18
CA TYR A 142 7.46 -0.73 2.32
C TYR A 142 6.36 -1.51 1.60
N LYS A 143 5.09 -1.14 1.79
CA LYS A 143 3.95 -1.80 1.12
C LYS A 143 4.09 -1.74 -0.40
N THR A 144 4.54 -0.62 -0.95
CA THR A 144 4.67 -0.40 -2.39
C THR A 144 5.82 -1.20 -3.01
N VAL A 145 6.95 -1.31 -2.32
CA VAL A 145 8.14 -1.99 -2.88
C VAL A 145 8.24 -3.47 -2.51
N SER A 146 7.45 -3.96 -1.57
CA SER A 146 7.43 -5.36 -1.15
C SER A 146 6.55 -6.23 -2.08
N PRO A 147 6.67 -7.57 -2.05
CA PRO A 147 7.64 -8.36 -1.29
C PRO A 147 9.04 -8.36 -1.92
N PHE A 148 10.09 -8.45 -1.09
CA PHE A 148 11.47 -8.58 -1.57
C PHE A 148 11.74 -10.01 -2.03
N SER A 149 11.36 -10.33 -3.26
CA SER A 149 11.49 -11.65 -3.86
C SER A 149 12.08 -11.57 -5.27
N VAL A 150 12.65 -12.67 -5.75
CA VAL A 150 13.14 -12.78 -7.13
C VAL A 150 11.99 -12.59 -8.14
N ALA A 151 10.79 -13.09 -7.81
CA ALA A 151 9.59 -12.94 -8.65
C ALA A 151 9.17 -11.48 -8.78
N ASN A 152 9.45 -10.65 -7.77
CA ASN A 152 9.20 -9.20 -7.78
C ASN A 152 10.42 -8.37 -8.27
N GLY A 153 11.37 -8.99 -8.97
CA GLY A 153 12.49 -8.33 -9.63
C GLY A 153 13.68 -7.96 -8.72
N TYR A 154 13.80 -8.58 -7.53
CA TYR A 154 14.89 -8.31 -6.61
C TYR A 154 16.02 -9.32 -6.68
N TYR A 155 17.22 -8.85 -6.43
CA TYR A 155 18.47 -9.60 -6.42
C TYR A 155 19.14 -9.52 -5.05
N MET A 156 20.00 -10.51 -4.76
CA MET A 156 20.86 -10.50 -3.58
C MET A 156 21.89 -9.37 -3.68
N ALA A 157 21.92 -8.52 -2.65
CA ALA A 157 22.90 -7.46 -2.51
C ALA A 157 23.06 -7.06 -1.04
N GLY A 158 24.14 -6.34 -0.71
CA GLY A 158 24.45 -5.95 0.65
C GLY A 158 23.39 -5.07 1.29
N SER A 159 22.97 -5.45 2.48
CA SER A 159 22.04 -4.74 3.38
C SER A 159 22.62 -4.59 4.76
N TYR A 160 22.21 -3.56 5.49
CA TYR A 160 22.60 -3.36 6.90
C TYR A 160 21.65 -4.12 7.83
N VAL A 161 22.15 -5.12 8.52
CA VAL A 161 21.39 -5.90 9.50
C VAL A 161 22.19 -5.98 10.80
N SER A 162 21.65 -5.45 11.88
CA SER A 162 22.24 -5.48 13.22
C SER A 162 23.73 -5.02 13.26
N GLY A 163 24.02 -3.92 12.55
CA GLY A 163 25.38 -3.34 12.52
C GLY A 163 26.39 -4.10 11.65
N LYS A 164 25.93 -5.01 10.78
CA LYS A 164 26.74 -5.75 9.82
C LYS A 164 26.19 -5.60 8.41
N VAL A 165 27.07 -5.78 7.42
CA VAL A 165 26.66 -5.89 6.03
C VAL A 165 26.42 -7.38 5.74
N VAL A 166 25.21 -7.72 5.32
CA VAL A 166 24.84 -9.07 4.89
C VAL A 166 24.11 -9.01 3.56
N ASP A 167 24.26 -10.01 2.74
CA ASP A 167 23.52 -10.10 1.48
C ASP A 167 22.07 -10.51 1.77
N SER A 168 21.13 -9.74 1.21
CA SER A 168 19.70 -10.04 1.23
C SER A 168 19.03 -9.63 -0.06
N LEU A 169 17.85 -10.19 -0.34
CA LEU A 169 17.01 -9.72 -1.45
C LEU A 169 16.59 -8.26 -1.21
N GLY A 170 16.66 -7.44 -2.23
CA GLY A 170 16.32 -6.02 -2.13
C GLY A 170 17.42 -5.15 -1.49
N GLY A 171 18.65 -5.67 -1.29
CA GLY A 171 19.77 -4.84 -0.81
C GLY A 171 19.93 -3.57 -1.66
N GLY A 172 19.93 -2.40 -1.00
CA GLY A 172 19.96 -1.07 -1.62
C GLY A 172 18.61 -0.33 -1.66
N ILE A 173 17.49 -0.98 -1.38
CA ILE A 173 16.14 -0.38 -1.48
C ILE A 173 15.96 0.81 -0.51
N CYS A 174 16.60 0.80 0.65
CA CYS A 174 16.56 1.93 1.58
C CYS A 174 17.13 3.24 0.97
N GLN A 175 17.89 3.17 -0.10
CA GLN A 175 18.28 4.37 -0.81
C GLN A 175 17.11 5.00 -1.55
N VAL A 176 16.18 4.19 -2.07
CA VAL A 176 14.94 4.68 -2.70
C VAL A 176 14.06 5.36 -1.65
N SER A 177 13.82 4.70 -0.51
CA SER A 177 13.01 5.28 0.58
C SER A 177 13.64 6.57 1.13
N THR A 178 14.98 6.61 1.27
CA THR A 178 15.70 7.80 1.71
C THR A 178 15.60 8.95 0.70
N THR A 179 15.72 8.66 -0.58
CA THR A 179 15.58 9.67 -1.64
C THR A 179 14.17 10.26 -1.64
N LEU A 180 13.15 9.39 -1.54
CA LEU A 180 11.75 9.80 -1.45
C LEU A 180 11.50 10.63 -0.17
N TYR A 181 12.03 10.21 0.99
CA TYR A 181 11.91 10.93 2.26
C TYR A 181 12.38 12.39 2.14
N ASN A 182 13.53 12.61 1.53
CA ASN A 182 14.05 13.97 1.36
C ASN A 182 13.21 14.79 0.36
N ALA A 183 12.68 14.17 -0.68
CA ALA A 183 11.75 14.85 -1.60
C ALA A 183 10.44 15.23 -0.88
N VAL A 184 9.93 14.35 -0.03
CA VAL A 184 8.73 14.56 0.81
C VAL A 184 8.93 15.71 1.80
N LEU A 185 10.11 15.80 2.45
CA LEU A 185 10.45 16.92 3.33
C LEU A 185 10.49 18.25 2.57
N LEU A 186 11.06 18.27 1.36
CA LEU A 186 11.09 19.46 0.53
C LEU A 186 9.69 19.86 -0.01
N ALA A 187 8.79 18.90 -0.12
CA ALA A 187 7.40 19.12 -0.48
C ALA A 187 6.52 19.52 0.73
N GLU A 188 7.09 19.61 1.93
CA GLU A 188 6.39 19.92 3.19
C GLU A 188 5.21 18.98 3.49
N LEU A 189 5.30 17.70 3.04
CA LEU A 189 4.27 16.70 3.33
C LEU A 189 4.46 16.12 4.73
N GLU A 190 3.36 15.70 5.35
CA GLU A 190 3.33 15.14 6.71
C GLU A 190 3.94 13.74 6.74
N VAL A 191 5.08 13.57 7.42
CA VAL A 191 5.71 12.28 7.65
C VAL A 191 5.08 11.61 8.88
N THR A 192 4.42 10.47 8.69
CA THR A 192 3.73 9.72 9.75
C THR A 192 4.59 8.62 10.35
N GLU A 193 5.54 8.06 9.58
CA GLU A 193 6.45 7.03 10.06
C GLU A 193 7.82 7.15 9.39
N ARG A 194 8.89 7.16 10.18
CA ARG A 194 10.27 7.16 9.68
C ARG A 194 11.24 6.56 10.69
N TYR A 195 12.16 5.75 10.22
CA TYR A 195 13.26 5.19 11.00
C TYR A 195 14.61 5.49 10.36
N ASN A 196 15.62 5.70 11.19
CA ASN A 196 17.00 5.78 10.71
C ASN A 196 17.64 4.39 10.60
N HIS A 197 18.71 4.30 9.82
CA HIS A 197 19.57 3.12 9.81
C HIS A 197 20.34 2.98 11.13
N SER A 198 20.74 1.75 11.45
CA SER A 198 21.64 1.47 12.58
C SER A 198 23.10 1.86 12.31
N MET A 199 23.44 2.15 11.07
CA MET A 199 24.79 2.56 10.62
C MET A 199 24.64 3.77 9.68
N ILE A 200 25.68 4.62 9.65
CA ILE A 200 25.71 5.78 8.77
C ILE A 200 25.70 5.32 7.29
N VAL A 201 24.81 5.89 6.51
CA VAL A 201 24.78 5.73 5.05
C VAL A 201 25.54 6.86 4.38
N GLY A 202 26.22 6.58 3.28
CA GLY A 202 27.12 7.54 2.64
C GLY A 202 26.51 8.33 1.48
N TYR A 203 25.22 8.17 1.20
CA TYR A 203 24.54 8.81 0.06
C TYR A 203 23.64 9.99 0.47
N VAL A 204 23.53 10.28 1.75
CA VAL A 204 22.89 11.48 2.34
C VAL A 204 23.64 11.91 3.59
N ASP A 205 23.37 13.12 4.07
CA ASP A 205 23.88 13.63 5.34
C ASP A 205 23.34 12.82 6.53
N PRO A 206 24.04 12.80 7.67
CA PRO A 206 23.56 12.17 8.89
C PRO A 206 22.18 12.64 9.28
N SER A 207 21.31 11.72 9.67
CA SER A 207 19.90 11.94 10.04
C SER A 207 18.94 12.26 8.87
N ALA A 208 19.42 12.33 7.64
CA ALA A 208 18.58 12.53 6.45
C ALA A 208 18.15 11.20 5.78
N ASP A 209 18.34 10.08 6.44
CA ASP A 209 18.03 8.75 5.93
C ASP A 209 16.65 8.25 6.39
N ALA A 210 16.05 7.36 5.62
CA ALA A 210 14.83 6.63 5.97
C ALA A 210 15.01 5.14 5.65
N ALA A 211 15.05 4.31 6.70
CA ALA A 211 15.22 2.87 6.59
C ALA A 211 13.88 2.16 6.54
N ILE A 212 13.77 1.17 5.64
CA ILE A 212 12.64 0.23 5.59
C ILE A 212 13.14 -1.19 5.78
N ALA A 213 12.43 -2.01 6.55
CA ALA A 213 12.82 -3.39 6.81
C ALA A 213 11.65 -4.24 7.32
N GLU A 214 11.34 -5.32 6.60
CA GLU A 214 10.31 -6.28 6.96
C GLU A 214 10.53 -6.90 8.35
N SER A 215 11.73 -7.40 8.59
CA SER A 215 12.08 -8.14 9.83
C SER A 215 11.93 -7.33 11.12
N SER A 216 11.92 -6.00 11.03
CA SER A 216 11.79 -5.10 12.17
C SER A 216 10.58 -4.16 12.08
N GLY A 217 9.70 -4.39 11.10
CA GLY A 217 8.49 -3.59 10.90
C GLY A 217 8.75 -2.11 10.60
N LYS A 218 9.94 -1.76 10.07
CA LYS A 218 10.26 -0.39 9.73
C LYS A 218 9.69 -0.01 8.39
N ASP A 219 9.01 1.13 8.36
CA ASP A 219 8.51 1.73 7.13
C ASP A 219 8.87 3.22 7.06
N PHE A 220 8.74 3.77 5.89
CA PHE A 220 8.68 5.19 5.66
C PHE A 220 7.31 5.52 5.09
N LYS A 221 6.52 6.29 5.86
CA LYS A 221 5.17 6.69 5.50
C LYS A 221 5.00 8.21 5.58
N PHE A 222 4.14 8.71 4.71
CA PHE A 222 3.72 10.11 4.72
C PHE A 222 2.31 10.24 4.17
N VAL A 223 1.64 11.32 4.51
CA VAL A 223 0.28 11.65 4.07
C VAL A 223 0.33 12.81 3.09
N ASN A 224 -0.51 12.77 2.08
CA ASN A 224 -0.83 13.95 1.31
C ASN A 224 -1.72 14.88 2.16
N ASN A 225 -1.10 15.80 2.88
CA ASN A 225 -1.75 16.80 3.70
C ASN A 225 -2.11 18.10 2.93
N THR A 226 -2.06 18.05 1.61
CA THR A 226 -2.51 19.16 0.74
C THR A 226 -4.00 18.99 0.39
N ASP A 227 -4.58 19.97 -0.24
CA ASP A 227 -5.96 19.99 -0.71
C ASP A 227 -6.14 19.52 -2.17
N ALA A 228 -5.06 19.06 -2.81
CA ALA A 228 -5.06 18.58 -4.19
C ALA A 228 -4.32 17.21 -4.30
N PRO A 229 -4.59 16.43 -5.35
CA PRO A 229 -3.82 15.21 -5.64
C PRO A 229 -2.34 15.50 -5.86
N ILE A 230 -1.48 14.60 -5.41
CA ILE A 230 -0.04 14.62 -5.71
C ILE A 230 0.36 13.40 -6.53
N TYR A 231 1.42 13.54 -7.31
CA TYR A 231 1.99 12.47 -8.14
C TYR A 231 3.43 12.22 -7.75
N ILE A 232 3.79 10.95 -7.51
CA ILE A 232 5.15 10.53 -7.20
C ILE A 232 5.83 10.09 -8.50
N GLU A 233 6.92 10.77 -8.85
CA GLU A 233 7.77 10.39 -9.97
C GLU A 233 9.10 9.86 -9.46
N GLY A 234 9.37 8.58 -9.72
CA GLY A 234 10.63 7.91 -9.37
C GLY A 234 11.32 7.35 -10.61
N TYR A 235 12.58 7.75 -10.84
CA TYR A 235 13.37 7.22 -11.94
C TYR A 235 14.84 7.15 -11.58
N THR A 236 15.59 6.34 -12.32
CA THR A 236 17.05 6.25 -12.22
C THR A 236 17.70 6.76 -13.50
N HIS A 237 18.79 7.49 -13.35
CA HIS A 237 19.54 8.10 -14.43
C HIS A 237 21.04 8.00 -14.14
N ASP A 238 21.80 7.44 -15.04
CA ASP A 238 23.28 7.35 -15.03
C ASP A 238 23.95 6.88 -13.71
N LYS A 239 23.25 6.14 -12.82
CA LYS A 239 23.69 5.69 -11.49
C LYS A 239 23.99 6.81 -10.50
#